data_e166aa4771693a890ef668447b69ca3c
#
_entry.id   e166aa4771693a890ef668447b69ca3c
#
_cell.length_a   1.000
_cell.length_b   1.000
_cell.length_c   1.000
_cell.angle_alpha   90.00
_cell.angle_beta   90.00
_cell.angle_gamma   90.00
#
_symmetry.space_group_name_H-M   'P 1'
#
loop_
_entity.id
_entity.type
_entity.pdbx_description
1 polymer ?
#
loop_
_entity_poly.entity_id
_entity_poly.type
_entity_poly.pdbx_seq_one_letter_code
_entity_poly.pdbx_strand_id
1 'polypeptide(L)'
;VRAALLPALALLLAGCEPGPVEIRYGEDECAACRMRITDPRFASQLVMRTGKAYTFDAIECLIGFTEREALAEEAIHSRWVADFAHPGRLIDVRSARWLHTPRVHSPMGLGVLAFSSEDELAQARAAFGGDELRWAELPALRRASGAQPAPGVRPSAPPQ
;
A
#
# COMPACT_ATOMS: atom_id res chain seq x y z
N VAL A 1 60.59 9.11 -3.96
CA VAL A 1 59.78 7.97 -4.42
C VAL A 1 59.02 7.42 -3.23
N ARG A 2 57.72 7.74 -3.08
CA ARG A 2 56.70 6.94 -2.36
C ARG A 2 55.45 7.81 -2.17
N ALA A 3 54.69 7.94 -3.27
CA ALA A 3 53.31 8.41 -3.19
C ALA A 3 52.50 7.47 -4.07
N ALA A 4 51.63 6.71 -3.47
CA ALA A 4 50.42 6.16 -4.09
C ALA A 4 50.02 4.91 -3.32
N LEU A 5 48.92 5.02 -2.61
CA LEU A 5 48.03 3.90 -2.29
C LEU A 5 47.03 4.30 -1.17
N LEU A 6 46.01 5.05 -1.55
CA LEU A 6 44.75 5.14 -0.78
C LEU A 6 43.67 5.78 -1.67
N PRO A 7 43.02 5.02 -2.53
CA PRO A 7 41.60 5.20 -2.69
C PRO A 7 40.92 3.86 -2.96
N ALA A 8 40.56 3.11 -1.97
CA ALA A 8 39.78 1.87 -2.16
C ALA A 8 38.87 1.49 -1.00
N LEU A 9 38.42 2.45 -0.16
CA LEU A 9 37.52 2.10 0.94
C LEU A 9 36.26 2.97 1.02
N ALA A 10 35.77 3.42 -0.11
CA ALA A 10 34.57 4.28 -0.17
C ALA A 10 33.33 3.59 -0.79
N LEU A 11 33.32 2.26 -0.93
CA LEU A 11 32.30 1.60 -1.77
C LEU A 11 31.45 0.52 -1.06
N LEU A 12 31.12 0.63 0.20
CA LEU A 12 30.28 -0.37 0.88
C LEU A 12 29.24 0.23 1.85
N LEU A 13 28.57 1.31 1.48
CA LEU A 13 27.36 1.78 2.16
C LEU A 13 26.17 1.71 1.19
N ALA A 14 25.98 0.58 0.52
CA ALA A 14 24.68 0.24 -0.05
C ALA A 14 23.77 -0.16 1.11
N GLY A 15 23.23 0.81 1.84
CA GLY A 15 22.18 0.58 2.81
C GLY A 15 20.99 -0.04 2.08
N CYS A 16 20.49 -1.20 2.53
CA CYS A 16 19.24 -1.74 2.03
C CYS A 16 18.14 -0.71 2.28
N GLU A 17 17.61 -0.09 1.22
CA GLU A 17 16.43 0.76 1.35
C GLU A 17 15.24 -0.10 1.77
N PRO A 18 14.43 0.35 2.75
CA PRO A 18 13.20 -0.35 3.12
C PRO A 18 12.27 -0.48 1.91
N GLY A 19 11.75 -1.68 1.68
CA GLY A 19 10.85 -1.96 0.55
C GLY A 19 9.67 -2.82 0.97
N PRO A 20 8.75 -3.12 0.05
CA PRO A 20 7.64 -4.01 0.32
C PRO A 20 8.16 -5.42 0.62
N VAL A 21 7.43 -6.11 1.48
CA VAL A 21 7.70 -7.51 1.82
C VAL A 21 6.71 -8.44 1.12
N GLU A 22 7.05 -9.71 1.01
CA GLU A 22 6.14 -10.71 0.46
C GLU A 22 4.86 -10.82 1.31
N ILE A 23 3.69 -10.88 0.65
CA ILE A 23 2.39 -11.12 1.28
C ILE A 23 2.04 -12.59 1.11
N ARG A 24 1.84 -13.30 2.20
CA ARG A 24 1.42 -14.69 2.20
C ARG A 24 -0.11 -14.76 2.19
N TYR A 25 -0.66 -14.79 0.97
CA TYR A 25 -2.10 -14.85 0.78
C TYR A 25 -2.71 -16.11 1.41
N GLY A 26 -3.80 -15.93 2.14
CA GLY A 26 -4.42 -17.00 2.92
C GLY A 26 -3.81 -17.22 4.32
N GLU A 27 -2.67 -16.60 4.64
CA GLU A 27 -1.99 -16.71 5.94
C GLU A 27 -1.92 -15.39 6.69
N ASP A 28 -1.45 -14.32 6.02
CA ASP A 28 -1.27 -13.02 6.65
C ASP A 28 -2.61 -12.35 6.97
N GLU A 29 -2.64 -11.62 8.09
CA GLU A 29 -3.79 -10.84 8.53
C GLU A 29 -3.61 -9.35 8.20
N CYS A 30 -4.71 -8.71 7.83
CA CYS A 30 -4.77 -7.27 7.65
C CYS A 30 -4.49 -6.53 8.97
N ALA A 31 -3.52 -5.62 8.97
CA ALA A 31 -3.15 -4.84 10.16
C ALA A 31 -4.29 -3.92 10.66
N ALA A 32 -5.26 -3.59 9.80
CA ALA A 32 -6.39 -2.73 10.15
C ALA A 32 -7.63 -3.50 10.59
N CYS A 33 -8.19 -4.36 9.72
CA CYS A 33 -9.47 -5.04 9.95
C CYS A 33 -9.34 -6.44 10.56
N ARG A 34 -8.12 -6.98 10.65
CA ARG A 34 -7.79 -8.30 11.18
C ARG A 34 -8.34 -9.48 10.36
N MET A 35 -8.94 -9.21 9.21
CA MET A 35 -9.32 -10.26 8.26
C MET A 35 -8.07 -10.83 7.58
N ARG A 36 -8.20 -12.07 7.12
CA ARG A 36 -7.14 -12.74 6.35
C ARG A 36 -7.05 -12.13 4.96
N ILE A 37 -5.83 -11.84 4.50
CA ILE A 37 -5.59 -11.28 3.17
C ILE A 37 -5.64 -12.43 2.17
N THR A 38 -6.68 -12.47 1.35
CA THR A 38 -6.92 -13.60 0.43
C THR A 38 -6.91 -13.23 -1.04
N ASP A 39 -7.22 -11.96 -1.38
CA ASP A 39 -7.32 -11.53 -2.77
C ASP A 39 -6.08 -10.75 -3.21
N PRO A 40 -5.21 -11.35 -4.07
CA PRO A 40 -3.97 -10.71 -4.50
C PRO A 40 -4.15 -9.50 -5.41
N ARG A 41 -5.39 -9.17 -5.82
CA ARG A 41 -5.71 -8.00 -6.65
C ARG A 41 -5.84 -6.70 -5.84
N PHE A 42 -6.03 -6.78 -4.52
CA PHE A 42 -6.39 -5.62 -3.69
C PHE A 42 -5.43 -5.32 -2.55
N ALA A 43 -4.58 -6.26 -2.19
CA ALA A 43 -3.67 -6.10 -1.06
C ALA A 43 -2.86 -4.81 -1.14
N SER A 44 -2.49 -4.27 0.01
CA SER A 44 -1.64 -3.08 0.07
C SER A 44 -0.66 -3.16 1.24
N GLN A 45 0.39 -2.35 1.19
CA GLN A 45 1.42 -2.30 2.23
C GLN A 45 1.82 -0.87 2.56
N LEU A 46 2.09 -0.64 3.84
CA LEU A 46 2.72 0.57 4.36
C LEU A 46 4.09 0.20 4.91
N VAL A 47 5.14 0.78 4.37
CA VAL A 47 6.51 0.58 4.84
C VAL A 47 6.97 1.81 5.60
N MET A 48 7.39 1.62 6.85
CA MET A 48 7.92 2.69 7.69
C MET A 48 9.41 2.89 7.44
N ARG A 49 9.94 4.07 7.73
CA ARG A 49 11.40 4.33 7.65
C ARG A 49 12.22 3.44 8.57
N THR A 50 11.62 2.87 9.60
CA THR A 50 12.24 1.87 10.47
C THR A 50 12.41 0.50 9.82
N GLY A 51 11.91 0.31 8.59
CA GLY A 51 11.85 -0.97 7.91
C GLY A 51 10.63 -1.83 8.25
N LYS A 52 9.81 -1.41 9.24
CA LYS A 52 8.58 -2.15 9.58
C LYS A 52 7.57 -2.03 8.43
N ALA A 53 7.06 -3.16 7.96
CA ALA A 53 5.97 -3.21 7.00
C ALA A 53 4.65 -3.64 7.68
N TYR A 54 3.56 -3.00 7.26
CA TYR A 54 2.19 -3.39 7.61
C TYR A 54 1.47 -3.83 6.34
N THR A 55 0.80 -4.96 6.37
CA THR A 55 0.02 -5.50 5.25
C THR A 55 -1.46 -5.30 5.47
N PHE A 56 -2.18 -5.05 4.38
CA PHE A 56 -3.60 -4.76 4.41
C PHE A 56 -4.32 -5.53 3.31
N ASP A 57 -5.57 -5.84 3.59
CA ASP A 57 -6.47 -6.55 2.70
C ASP A 57 -6.92 -5.70 1.49
N ALA A 58 -7.00 -4.39 1.69
CA ALA A 58 -7.34 -3.43 0.63
C ALA A 58 -6.76 -2.04 0.94
N ILE A 59 -6.77 -1.16 -0.06
CA ILE A 59 -6.24 0.21 0.07
C ILE A 59 -7.02 1.03 1.10
N GLU A 60 -8.33 0.77 1.26
CA GLU A 60 -9.18 1.39 2.28
C GLU A 60 -8.66 1.12 3.70
N CYS A 61 -8.16 -0.09 3.92
CA CYS A 61 -7.58 -0.50 5.19
C CYS A 61 -6.28 0.26 5.47
N LEU A 62 -5.41 0.42 4.47
CA LEU A 62 -4.18 1.20 4.60
C LEU A 62 -4.48 2.65 4.94
N ILE A 63 -5.39 3.29 4.20
CA ILE A 63 -5.78 4.69 4.44
C ILE A 63 -6.36 4.85 5.85
N GLY A 64 -7.31 3.98 6.22
CA GLY A 64 -7.94 4.04 7.54
C GLY A 64 -6.98 3.75 8.68
N PHE A 65 -6.01 2.90 8.48
CA PHE A 65 -4.95 2.65 9.45
C PHE A 65 -4.06 3.88 9.64
N THR A 66 -3.61 4.49 8.55
CA THR A 66 -2.76 5.69 8.59
C THR A 66 -3.45 6.85 9.31
N GLU A 67 -4.75 7.07 9.03
CA GLU A 67 -5.56 8.09 9.69
C GLU A 67 -5.75 7.80 11.18
N ARG A 68 -6.12 6.57 11.54
CA ARG A 68 -6.39 6.16 12.93
C ARG A 68 -5.14 6.22 13.82
N GLU A 69 -4.01 5.75 13.30
CA GLU A 69 -2.74 5.77 14.03
C GLU A 69 -2.05 7.15 14.00
N ALA A 70 -2.67 8.15 13.34
CA ALA A 70 -2.13 9.51 13.17
C ALA A 70 -0.64 9.50 12.74
N LEU A 71 -0.30 8.62 11.79
CA LEU A 71 1.08 8.46 11.36
C LEU A 71 1.56 9.69 10.61
N ALA A 72 2.67 10.26 11.06
CA ALA A 72 3.31 11.37 10.39
C ALA A 72 3.91 10.92 9.04
N GLU A 73 3.74 11.73 8.00
CA GLU A 73 4.25 11.41 6.65
C GLU A 73 5.76 11.18 6.66
N GLU A 74 6.50 11.90 7.51
CA GLU A 74 7.95 11.79 7.64
C GLU A 74 8.38 10.43 8.21
N ALA A 75 7.51 9.74 8.93
CA ALA A 75 7.78 8.38 9.44
C ALA A 75 7.53 7.29 8.41
N ILE A 76 6.80 7.61 7.34
CA ILE A 76 6.45 6.68 6.28
C ILE A 76 7.53 6.72 5.21
N HIS A 77 8.03 5.53 4.84
CA HIS A 77 8.98 5.39 3.74
C HIS A 77 8.22 5.29 2.40
N SER A 78 7.27 4.35 2.29
CA SER A 78 6.54 4.12 1.05
C SER A 78 5.19 3.42 1.29
N ARG A 79 4.30 3.56 0.31
CA ARG A 79 3.01 2.88 0.27
C ARG A 79 2.87 2.11 -1.03
N TRP A 80 2.38 0.90 -0.95
CA TRP A 80 2.27 -0.03 -2.06
C TRP A 80 0.86 -0.56 -2.18
N VAL A 81 0.43 -0.83 -3.39
CA VAL A 81 -0.87 -1.42 -3.69
C VAL A 81 -0.71 -2.49 -4.76
N ALA A 82 -1.54 -3.53 -4.68
CA ALA A 82 -1.57 -4.57 -5.70
C ALA A 82 -2.02 -4.01 -7.05
N ASP A 83 -1.32 -4.39 -8.09
CA ASP A 83 -1.70 -4.13 -9.47
C ASP A 83 -2.87 -5.05 -9.84
N PHE A 84 -4.03 -4.48 -10.12
CA PHE A 84 -5.24 -5.25 -10.43
C PHE A 84 -5.10 -6.13 -11.68
N ALA A 85 -4.34 -5.66 -12.67
CA ALA A 85 -4.08 -6.42 -13.89
C ALA A 85 -3.04 -7.54 -13.68
N HIS A 86 -2.19 -7.41 -12.65
CA HIS A 86 -1.14 -8.38 -12.33
C HIS A 86 -1.21 -8.78 -10.84
N PRO A 87 -2.15 -9.65 -10.46
CA PRO A 87 -2.40 -10.02 -9.06
C PRO A 87 -1.13 -10.45 -8.31
N GLY A 88 -0.92 -9.89 -7.12
CA GLY A 88 0.26 -10.14 -6.30
C GLY A 88 1.46 -9.21 -6.57
N ARG A 89 1.50 -8.51 -7.70
CA ARG A 89 2.50 -7.49 -7.99
C ARG A 89 2.15 -6.21 -7.23
N LEU A 90 3.09 -5.67 -6.48
CA LEU A 90 2.92 -4.40 -5.78
C LEU A 90 3.51 -3.24 -6.59
N ILE A 91 2.80 -2.12 -6.66
CA ILE A 91 3.19 -0.86 -7.28
C ILE A 91 3.12 0.27 -6.27
N ASP A 92 4.00 1.28 -6.40
CA ASP A 92 3.97 2.46 -5.51
C ASP A 92 2.69 3.26 -5.77
N VAL A 93 1.97 3.62 -4.72
CA VAL A 93 0.69 4.35 -4.81
C VAL A 93 0.81 5.69 -5.53
N ARG A 94 2.00 6.30 -5.57
CA ARG A 94 2.26 7.59 -6.26
C ARG A 94 2.33 7.44 -7.76
N SER A 95 2.72 6.26 -8.25
CA SER A 95 2.79 5.94 -9.69
C SER A 95 1.56 5.19 -10.19
N ALA A 96 0.75 4.65 -9.28
CA ALA A 96 -0.45 3.91 -9.62
C ALA A 96 -1.51 4.80 -10.30
N ARG A 97 -2.23 4.20 -11.24
CA ARG A 97 -3.42 4.74 -11.87
C ARG A 97 -4.64 4.16 -11.16
N TRP A 98 -5.64 4.97 -10.88
CA TRP A 98 -6.74 4.58 -10.00
C TRP A 98 -8.08 4.62 -10.72
N LEU A 99 -8.88 3.57 -10.55
CA LEU A 99 -10.26 3.48 -11.02
C LEU A 99 -11.19 3.18 -9.84
N HIS A 100 -12.21 3.99 -9.67
CA HIS A 100 -13.32 3.69 -8.78
C HIS A 100 -14.51 3.17 -9.59
N THR A 101 -14.98 1.98 -9.27
CA THR A 101 -16.12 1.38 -9.95
C THR A 101 -16.99 0.57 -8.99
N PRO A 102 -18.33 0.71 -9.02
CA PRO A 102 -19.23 -0.12 -8.22
C PRO A 102 -19.37 -1.55 -8.74
N ARG A 103 -18.83 -1.85 -9.93
CA ARG A 103 -18.96 -3.17 -10.56
C ARG A 103 -17.96 -4.19 -10.06
N VAL A 104 -16.90 -3.74 -9.39
CA VAL A 104 -15.88 -4.62 -8.81
C VAL A 104 -15.88 -4.42 -7.30
N HIS A 105 -16.12 -5.50 -6.56
CA HIS A 105 -16.13 -5.46 -5.10
C HIS A 105 -14.73 -5.72 -4.57
N SER A 106 -14.14 -4.69 -3.94
CA SER A 106 -12.94 -4.85 -3.12
C SER A 106 -13.31 -5.51 -1.77
N PRO A 107 -12.37 -6.11 -1.04
CA PRO A 107 -12.66 -6.76 0.25
C PRO A 107 -13.41 -5.87 1.25
N MET A 108 -13.14 -4.56 1.23
CA MET A 108 -13.81 -3.59 2.11
C MET A 108 -14.95 -2.82 1.41
N GLY A 109 -15.24 -3.14 0.15
CA GLY A 109 -16.40 -2.64 -0.58
C GLY A 109 -16.25 -1.27 -1.24
N LEU A 110 -15.08 -0.62 -1.21
CA LEU A 110 -14.88 0.69 -1.81
C LEU A 110 -14.84 0.65 -3.35
N GLY A 111 -14.47 -0.50 -3.94
CA GLY A 111 -14.43 -0.66 -5.39
C GLY A 111 -13.32 0.15 -6.07
N VAL A 112 -12.18 0.32 -5.40
CA VAL A 112 -11.01 1.01 -5.95
C VAL A 112 -10.01 0.01 -6.46
N LEU A 113 -9.57 0.20 -7.71
CA LEU A 113 -8.60 -0.62 -8.43
C LEU A 113 -7.37 0.21 -8.73
N ALA A 114 -6.19 -0.41 -8.71
CA ALA A 114 -4.92 0.22 -9.07
C ALA A 114 -4.29 -0.48 -10.27
N PHE A 115 -3.66 0.28 -11.15
CA PHE A 115 -3.00 -0.20 -12.37
C PHE A 115 -1.63 0.41 -12.53
N SER A 116 -0.69 -0.33 -13.10
CA SER A 116 0.66 0.17 -13.40
C SER A 116 0.73 0.99 -14.69
N SER A 117 -0.23 0.84 -15.61
CA SER A 117 -0.23 1.55 -16.89
C SER A 117 -1.57 2.20 -17.21
N GLU A 118 -1.50 3.21 -18.10
CA GLU A 118 -2.67 3.91 -18.63
C GLU A 118 -3.55 2.99 -19.50
N ASP A 119 -2.91 2.11 -20.27
CA ASP A 119 -3.63 1.19 -21.17
C ASP A 119 -4.47 0.18 -20.37
N GLU A 120 -3.94 -0.35 -19.28
CA GLU A 120 -4.66 -1.27 -18.38
C GLU A 120 -5.83 -0.56 -17.69
N LEU A 121 -5.62 0.67 -17.24
CA LEU A 121 -6.69 1.50 -16.69
C LEU A 121 -7.80 1.72 -17.72
N ALA A 122 -7.45 2.10 -18.96
CA ALA A 122 -8.40 2.34 -20.03
C ALA A 122 -9.21 1.07 -20.38
N GLN A 123 -8.54 -0.08 -20.44
CA GLN A 123 -9.21 -1.38 -20.66
C GLN A 123 -10.17 -1.71 -19.51
N ALA A 124 -9.75 -1.54 -18.26
CA ALA A 124 -10.60 -1.78 -17.11
C ALA A 124 -11.79 -0.83 -17.07
N ARG A 125 -11.60 0.46 -17.40
CA ARG A 125 -12.66 1.44 -17.50
C ARG A 125 -13.67 1.11 -18.60
N ALA A 126 -13.20 0.63 -19.74
CA ALA A 126 -14.07 0.16 -20.82
C ALA A 126 -14.91 -1.06 -20.40
N ALA A 127 -14.34 -1.97 -19.61
CA ALA A 127 -14.99 -3.19 -19.14
C ALA A 127 -15.96 -2.94 -17.98
N PHE A 128 -15.56 -2.14 -17.00
CA PHE A 128 -16.28 -1.98 -15.73
C PHE A 128 -16.96 -0.62 -15.58
N GLY A 129 -16.65 0.34 -16.44
CA GLY A 129 -17.05 1.74 -16.22
C GLY A 129 -16.35 2.33 -15.00
N GLY A 130 -16.84 3.47 -14.53
CA GLY A 130 -16.33 4.12 -13.34
C GLY A 130 -15.51 5.37 -13.63
N ASP A 131 -14.98 5.97 -12.57
CA ASP A 131 -14.27 7.23 -12.57
C ASP A 131 -12.80 7.06 -12.24
N GLU A 132 -11.95 7.73 -13.00
CA GLU A 132 -10.53 7.81 -12.70
C GLU A 132 -10.30 8.74 -11.50
N LEU A 133 -9.40 8.34 -10.61
CA LEU A 133 -9.08 9.09 -9.40
C LEU A 133 -7.58 9.32 -9.29
N ARG A 134 -7.23 10.32 -8.50
CA ARG A 134 -5.86 10.52 -8.02
C ARG A 134 -5.73 9.97 -6.61
N TRP A 135 -4.53 9.57 -6.23
CA TRP A 135 -4.24 9.09 -4.87
C TRP A 135 -4.79 10.03 -3.78
N ALA A 136 -4.64 11.35 -3.96
CA ALA A 136 -5.08 12.36 -3.00
C ALA A 136 -6.60 12.38 -2.76
N GLU A 137 -7.40 11.79 -3.65
CA GLU A 137 -8.87 11.77 -3.57
C GLU A 137 -9.39 10.56 -2.78
N LEU A 138 -8.60 9.48 -2.68
CA LEU A 138 -9.01 8.24 -2.03
C LEU A 138 -9.39 8.40 -0.54
N PRO A 139 -8.67 9.20 0.29
CA PRO A 139 -9.07 9.42 1.66
C PRO A 139 -10.45 10.08 1.79
N ALA A 140 -10.78 11.02 0.91
CA ALA A 140 -12.10 11.67 0.90
C ALA A 140 -13.19 10.68 0.46
N LEU A 141 -12.95 9.90 -0.60
CA LEU A 141 -13.86 8.86 -1.06
C LEU A 141 -14.15 7.84 0.04
N ARG A 142 -13.10 7.34 0.73
CA ARG A 142 -13.25 6.41 1.84
C ARG A 142 -14.14 6.96 2.95
N ARG A 143 -13.95 8.22 3.35
CA ARG A 143 -14.79 8.86 4.39
C ARG A 143 -16.23 8.99 3.93
N ALA A 144 -16.46 9.36 2.66
CA ALA A 144 -17.81 9.51 2.11
C ALA A 144 -18.57 8.19 2.00
N SER A 145 -17.87 7.06 1.78
CA SER A 145 -18.50 5.74 1.68
C SER A 145 -19.00 5.17 3.02
N GLY A 146 -18.73 5.85 4.13
CA GLY A 146 -19.09 5.36 5.46
C GLY A 146 -18.31 4.11 5.90
N ALA A 147 -17.24 3.75 5.19
CA ALA A 147 -16.34 2.67 5.54
C ALA A 147 -15.71 2.97 6.91
N GLN A 148 -16.35 2.44 7.96
CA GLN A 148 -15.87 2.62 9.33
C GLN A 148 -14.51 1.96 9.49
N PRO A 149 -13.58 2.56 10.27
CA PRO A 149 -12.43 1.83 10.74
C PRO A 149 -12.92 0.62 11.53
N ALA A 150 -12.33 -0.54 11.25
CA ALA A 150 -12.57 -1.72 12.08
C ALA A 150 -12.35 -1.36 13.56
N PRO A 151 -13.15 -1.91 14.51
CA PRO A 151 -13.06 -1.58 15.93
C PRO A 151 -11.62 -1.79 16.41
N GLY A 152 -11.06 -0.73 16.99
CA GLY A 152 -9.65 -0.64 17.31
C GLY A 152 -9.15 -1.71 18.26
N VAL A 153 -8.10 -2.38 17.85
CA VAL A 153 -7.16 -2.97 18.80
C VAL A 153 -6.42 -1.80 19.44
N ARG A 154 -6.56 -1.64 20.75
CA ARG A 154 -5.76 -0.65 21.50
C ARG A 154 -4.29 -0.93 21.24
N PRO A 155 -3.46 0.10 20.99
CA PRO A 155 -2.03 -0.10 20.90
C PRO A 155 -1.57 -0.77 22.17
N SER A 156 -0.88 -1.91 22.02
CA SER A 156 -0.13 -2.48 23.14
C SER A 156 0.88 -1.44 23.60
N ALA A 157 0.84 -1.09 24.88
CA ALA A 157 1.80 -0.19 25.48
C ALA A 157 3.24 -0.69 25.18
N PRO A 158 4.21 0.22 24.99
CA PRO A 158 5.60 -0.18 24.83
C PRO A 158 6.06 -0.94 26.08
N PRO A 159 6.91 -1.96 25.92
CA PRO A 159 7.52 -2.62 27.07
C PRO A 159 8.34 -1.59 27.86
N GLN A 160 8.14 -1.60 29.18
CA GLN A 160 8.88 -0.77 30.14
C GLN A 160 10.33 -1.26 30.29
#